data_5aa667892d6ec748a7f2553b9aac9963
#
_entry.id   5aa667892d6ec748a7f2553b9aac9963
#
_cell.length_a   1.000
_cell.length_b   1.000
_cell.length_c   1.000
_cell.angle_alpha   90.00
_cell.angle_beta   90.00
_cell.angle_gamma   90.00
#
_symmetry.space_group_name_H-M   'P 1'
#
loop_
_entity.id
_entity.type
_entity.pdbx_description
1 polymer ?
#
loop_
_entity_poly.entity_id
_entity_poly.type
_entity_poly.pdbx_seq_one_letter_code
_entity_poly.pdbx_strand_id
1 'polypeptide(L)'
;MMDKNHETRPPAAHGVCMTQKFRLKYGYETALFYLAFFLGMLFLNFTMDSFEPFSLALLAAALACGLPALPMTGIFILAGGLSLLGGGYPFLVVVIQAVIVGGAFFLFERLGRPIRAEAVLIFFAAVLPFLFLYGQFVYGDYIKSALVSLVLFGLCFVFVGALRCLLYRAGRCRLAPEELVFCGAAIAATGIGMYNCLGSYVYEGIALAALLLCCVLLRSSDAVLCSLVFSLPISVCESAAAAAPQLTATAAFVLYAALVLGGLRAGKVPA
;
A
#
# COMPACT_ATOMS: atom_id res chain seq x y z
N MET A 1 39.95 -44.71 -3.85
CA MET A 1 39.27 -43.75 -4.75
C MET A 1 37.99 -43.31 -4.05
N MET A 2 38.12 -42.26 -3.24
CA MET A 2 37.03 -41.77 -2.35
C MET A 2 36.43 -40.51 -2.97
N ASP A 3 35.20 -40.62 -3.39
CA ASP A 3 34.43 -39.51 -3.95
C ASP A 3 33.76 -38.76 -2.79
N LYS A 4 34.22 -37.54 -2.53
CA LYS A 4 33.65 -36.67 -1.50
C LYS A 4 32.57 -35.81 -2.15
N ASN A 5 31.31 -36.25 -2.04
CA ASN A 5 30.15 -35.42 -2.29
C ASN A 5 30.10 -34.27 -1.26
N HIS A 6 30.58 -33.11 -1.68
CA HIS A 6 30.33 -31.85 -0.98
C HIS A 6 28.88 -31.42 -1.28
N GLU A 7 27.96 -31.83 -0.40
CA GLU A 7 26.65 -31.18 -0.29
C GLU A 7 26.86 -29.72 0.13
N THR A 8 26.81 -28.83 -0.83
CA THR A 8 26.71 -27.40 -0.57
C THR A 8 25.31 -27.09 -0.01
N ARG A 9 25.22 -27.05 1.33
CA ARG A 9 24.04 -26.48 2.01
C ARG A 9 23.80 -25.08 1.49
N PRO A 10 22.55 -24.72 1.11
CA PRO A 10 22.23 -23.35 0.77
C PRO A 10 22.52 -22.47 2.00
N PRO A 11 23.09 -21.28 1.80
CA PRO A 11 23.40 -20.38 2.92
C PRO A 11 22.10 -20.05 3.63
N ALA A 12 22.08 -20.28 4.93
CA ALA A 12 21.01 -19.88 5.83
C ALA A 12 20.66 -18.41 5.55
N ALA A 13 19.35 -18.13 5.45
CA ALA A 13 18.83 -16.79 5.26
C ALA A 13 19.27 -15.90 6.44
N HIS A 14 20.48 -15.33 6.33
CA HIS A 14 20.93 -14.29 7.22
C HIS A 14 19.98 -13.12 7.07
N GLY A 15 19.36 -12.72 8.17
CA GLY A 15 18.50 -11.55 8.24
C GLY A 15 19.16 -10.39 7.51
N VAL A 16 18.48 -9.89 6.49
CA VAL A 16 18.94 -8.75 5.68
C VAL A 16 19.12 -7.58 6.62
N CYS A 17 20.35 -7.27 6.96
CA CYS A 17 20.70 -6.10 7.76
C CYS A 17 20.32 -4.86 6.93
N MET A 18 19.25 -4.16 7.36
CA MET A 18 18.72 -2.97 6.69
C MET A 18 19.63 -1.74 6.85
N THR A 19 20.91 -1.87 6.52
CA THR A 19 21.86 -0.75 6.53
C THR A 19 21.99 -0.07 5.16
N GLN A 20 21.30 -0.57 4.13
CA GLN A 20 21.36 0.04 2.82
C GLN A 20 20.37 1.21 2.77
N LYS A 21 20.87 2.44 3.09
CA LYS A 21 20.13 3.68 2.79
C LYS A 21 19.80 3.68 1.30
N PHE A 22 18.51 3.68 0.99
CA PHE A 22 18.06 3.78 -0.39
C PHE A 22 18.43 5.17 -0.92
N ARG A 23 19.51 5.25 -1.70
CA ARG A 23 19.87 6.47 -2.42
C ARG A 23 19.13 6.47 -3.75
N LEU A 24 17.98 7.13 -3.76
CA LEU A 24 17.33 7.49 -5.02
C LEU A 24 18.31 8.35 -5.83
N LYS A 25 18.68 7.88 -7.02
CA LYS A 25 19.42 8.71 -7.98
C LYS A 25 18.50 9.87 -8.38
N TYR A 26 19.01 11.10 -8.34
CA TYR A 26 18.25 12.27 -8.80
C TYR A 26 17.91 12.09 -10.29
N GLY A 27 16.63 11.90 -10.59
CA GLY A 27 16.13 11.68 -11.94
C GLY A 27 14.59 11.70 -11.98
N TYR A 28 14.03 11.60 -13.17
CA TYR A 28 12.57 11.57 -13.40
C TYR A 28 11.90 10.38 -12.66
N GLU A 29 12.60 9.26 -12.51
CA GLU A 29 12.12 8.07 -11.77
C GLU A 29 11.86 8.39 -10.30
N THR A 30 12.72 9.20 -9.71
CA THR A 30 12.56 9.67 -8.33
C THR A 30 11.36 10.57 -8.20
N ALA A 31 11.16 11.48 -9.14
CA ALA A 31 10.00 12.38 -9.14
C ALA A 31 8.69 11.60 -9.31
N LEU A 32 8.66 10.62 -10.21
CA LEU A 32 7.50 9.73 -10.39
C LEU A 32 7.22 8.91 -9.12
N PHE A 33 8.25 8.40 -8.45
CA PHE A 33 8.10 7.69 -7.19
C PHE A 33 7.47 8.57 -6.11
N TYR A 34 7.99 9.79 -5.92
CA TYR A 34 7.42 10.71 -4.94
C TYR A 34 6.00 11.14 -5.28
N LEU A 35 5.70 11.32 -6.57
CA LEU A 35 4.34 11.63 -7.04
C LEU A 35 3.39 10.46 -6.77
N ALA A 36 3.77 9.24 -7.10
CA ALA A 36 2.97 8.05 -6.83
C ALA A 36 2.74 7.86 -5.32
N PHE A 37 3.77 8.14 -4.52
CA PHE A 37 3.69 8.07 -3.07
C PHE A 37 2.75 9.13 -2.50
N PHE A 38 2.82 10.36 -3.00
CA PHE A 38 1.93 11.46 -2.67
C PHE A 38 0.46 11.12 -3.00
N LEU A 39 0.20 10.61 -4.21
CA LEU A 39 -1.14 10.20 -4.62
C LEU A 39 -1.65 9.04 -3.75
N GLY A 40 -0.80 8.06 -3.44
CA GLY A 40 -1.15 6.97 -2.53
C GLY A 40 -1.55 7.47 -1.15
N MET A 41 -0.80 8.40 -0.57
CA MET A 41 -1.14 9.03 0.71
C MET A 41 -2.42 9.85 0.63
N LEU A 42 -2.60 10.61 -0.46
CA LEU A 42 -3.79 11.41 -0.68
C LEU A 42 -5.05 10.53 -0.71
N PHE A 43 -5.03 9.47 -1.52
CA PHE A 43 -6.18 8.57 -1.63
C PHE A 43 -6.46 7.82 -0.32
N LEU A 44 -5.44 7.41 0.42
CA LEU A 44 -5.63 6.77 1.72
C LEU A 44 -6.31 7.65 2.78
N ASN A 45 -6.37 8.97 2.57
CA ASN A 45 -7.13 9.87 3.43
C ASN A 45 -8.63 9.90 3.10
N PHE A 46 -9.07 9.26 2.01
CA PHE A 46 -10.48 9.19 1.57
C PHE A 46 -11.04 7.78 1.66
N THR A 47 -10.46 6.90 2.47
CA THR A 47 -10.81 5.48 2.50
C THR A 47 -12.20 5.20 3.03
N MET A 48 -12.77 6.06 3.89
CA MET A 48 -14.14 5.93 4.39
C MET A 48 -14.79 7.31 4.63
N ASP A 49 -16.12 7.35 4.83
CA ASP A 49 -16.91 8.57 5.05
C ASP A 49 -16.50 9.39 6.29
N SER A 50 -15.76 8.79 7.17
CA SER A 50 -15.20 9.42 8.36
C SER A 50 -13.69 9.28 8.30
N PHE A 51 -13.05 10.30 8.79
CA PHE A 51 -11.67 10.42 9.10
C PHE A 51 -10.94 9.13 9.48
N GLU A 52 -10.10 8.62 8.63
CA GLU A 52 -9.28 7.44 8.90
C GLU A 52 -7.82 7.65 8.52
N PRO A 53 -6.89 7.51 9.49
CA PRO A 53 -5.49 7.87 9.30
C PRO A 53 -4.68 6.81 8.53
N PHE A 54 -5.24 6.18 7.51
CA PHE A 54 -4.56 5.09 6.79
C PHE A 54 -3.31 5.54 6.03
N SER A 55 -3.22 6.81 5.66
CA SER A 55 -1.99 7.41 5.13
C SER A 55 -0.82 7.35 6.12
N LEU A 56 -1.10 7.35 7.43
CA LEU A 56 -0.08 7.20 8.47
C LEU A 56 0.59 5.81 8.41
N ALA A 57 -0.17 4.76 8.08
CA ALA A 57 0.41 3.42 7.90
C ALA A 57 1.41 3.39 6.74
N LEU A 58 1.10 4.08 5.64
CA LEU A 58 2.00 4.20 4.50
C LEU A 58 3.24 5.03 4.84
N LEU A 59 3.09 6.15 5.59
CA LEU A 59 4.23 6.91 6.09
C LEU A 59 5.16 6.06 6.95
N ALA A 60 4.62 5.40 7.97
CA ALA A 60 5.39 4.56 8.87
C ALA A 60 6.10 3.42 8.12
N ALA A 61 5.41 2.80 7.16
CA ALA A 61 6.00 1.75 6.31
C ALA A 61 7.16 2.29 5.44
N ALA A 62 7.02 3.48 4.87
CA ALA A 62 8.07 4.12 4.08
C ALA A 62 9.32 4.39 4.91
N LEU A 63 9.14 4.94 6.10
CA LEU A 63 10.23 5.21 7.03
C LEU A 63 10.90 3.91 7.50
N ALA A 64 10.10 2.86 7.75
CA ALA A 64 10.60 1.53 8.07
C ALA A 64 11.44 0.90 6.96
N CYS A 65 11.12 1.20 5.71
CA CYS A 65 11.87 0.75 4.55
C CYS A 65 13.14 1.59 4.28
N GLY A 66 13.46 2.56 5.13
CA GLY A 66 14.67 3.37 5.03
C GLY A 66 14.57 4.54 4.06
N LEU A 67 13.34 4.95 3.70
CA LEU A 67 13.14 6.19 2.94
C LEU A 67 13.44 7.40 3.83
N PRO A 68 13.91 8.51 3.25
CA PRO A 68 14.34 9.68 4.03
C PRO A 68 13.16 10.32 4.78
N ALA A 69 13.31 10.52 6.09
CA ALA A 69 12.22 10.94 6.97
C ALA A 69 11.64 12.31 6.59
N LEU A 70 12.51 13.29 6.30
CA LEU A 70 12.08 14.67 6.05
C LEU A 70 11.17 14.81 4.81
N PRO A 71 11.54 14.32 3.61
CA PRO A 71 10.68 14.43 2.44
C PRO A 71 9.40 13.59 2.57
N MET A 72 9.46 12.39 3.18
CA MET A 72 8.28 11.55 3.38
C MET A 72 7.26 12.21 4.31
N THR A 73 7.72 12.79 5.40
CA THR A 73 6.87 13.55 6.34
C THR A 73 6.29 14.81 5.68
N GLY A 74 7.08 15.51 4.85
CA GLY A 74 6.60 16.65 4.06
C GLY A 74 5.49 16.27 3.09
N ILE A 75 5.63 15.16 2.38
CA ILE A 75 4.60 14.63 1.48
C ILE A 75 3.34 14.25 2.24
N PHE A 76 3.47 13.63 3.41
CA PHE A 76 2.33 13.28 4.27
C PHE A 76 1.54 14.53 4.71
N ILE A 77 2.23 15.60 5.15
CA ILE A 77 1.59 16.86 5.52
C ILE A 77 0.89 17.51 4.33
N LEU A 78 1.52 17.50 3.15
CA LEU A 78 0.91 18.04 1.93
C LEU A 78 -0.33 17.25 1.51
N ALA A 79 -0.28 15.93 1.53
CA ALA A 79 -1.41 15.07 1.21
C ALA A 79 -2.57 15.27 2.21
N GLY A 80 -2.26 15.36 3.51
CA GLY A 80 -3.24 15.68 4.54
C GLY A 80 -3.85 17.06 4.38
N GLY A 81 -3.05 18.07 4.04
CA GLY A 81 -3.52 19.43 3.77
C GLY A 81 -4.49 19.49 2.58
N LEU A 82 -4.19 18.78 1.49
CA LEU A 82 -5.06 18.70 0.33
C LEU A 82 -6.35 17.93 0.60
N SER A 83 -6.32 16.92 1.45
CA SER A 83 -7.54 16.17 1.82
C SER A 83 -8.58 17.03 2.53
N LEU A 84 -8.18 18.15 3.15
CA LEU A 84 -9.11 19.11 3.73
C LEU A 84 -10.05 19.76 2.71
N LEU A 85 -9.59 19.94 1.47
CA LEU A 85 -10.40 20.53 0.40
C LEU A 85 -11.59 19.63 0.02
N GLY A 86 -11.46 18.32 0.26
CA GLY A 86 -12.50 17.33 0.04
C GLY A 86 -13.36 17.00 1.28
N GLY A 87 -13.26 17.78 2.38
CA GLY A 87 -13.99 17.53 3.63
C GLY A 87 -13.37 16.43 4.49
N GLY A 88 -12.12 16.03 4.19
CA GLY A 88 -11.42 14.96 4.88
C GLY A 88 -10.74 15.39 6.20
N TYR A 89 -9.73 14.73 6.51
CA TYR A 89 -8.88 14.68 7.70
C TYR A 89 -8.54 16.03 8.37
N PRO A 90 -8.83 16.27 9.66
CA PRO A 90 -8.44 17.50 10.34
C PRO A 90 -6.94 17.74 10.30
N PHE A 91 -6.53 18.85 9.70
CA PHE A 91 -5.11 19.17 9.46
C PHE A 91 -4.25 19.14 10.72
N LEU A 92 -4.80 19.60 11.85
CA LEU A 92 -4.10 19.57 13.14
C LEU A 92 -3.63 18.16 13.51
N VAL A 93 -4.45 17.15 13.25
CA VAL A 93 -4.10 15.76 13.57
C VAL A 93 -3.02 15.24 12.64
N VAL A 94 -3.09 15.58 11.34
CA VAL A 94 -2.02 15.27 10.39
C VAL A 94 -0.68 15.84 10.88
N VAL A 95 -0.67 17.10 11.31
CA VAL A 95 0.55 17.74 11.81
C VAL A 95 1.05 17.03 13.09
N ILE A 96 0.18 16.74 14.04
CA ILE A 96 0.57 16.03 15.26
C ILE A 96 1.15 14.65 14.94
N GLN A 97 0.50 13.89 14.06
CA GLN A 97 0.98 12.58 13.62
C GLN A 97 2.32 12.67 12.89
N ALA A 98 2.47 13.67 12.01
CA ALA A 98 3.72 13.93 11.30
C ALA A 98 4.87 14.24 12.28
N VAL A 99 4.62 15.06 13.30
CA VAL A 99 5.61 15.41 14.32
C VAL A 99 6.00 14.19 15.14
N ILE A 100 5.04 13.39 15.57
CA ILE A 100 5.32 12.20 16.39
C ILE A 100 6.07 11.14 15.56
N VAL A 101 5.52 10.75 14.42
CA VAL A 101 6.08 9.66 13.60
C VAL A 101 7.33 10.13 12.87
N GLY A 102 7.24 11.21 12.12
CA GLY A 102 8.35 11.74 11.35
C GLY A 102 9.49 12.24 12.25
N GLY A 103 9.18 12.90 13.37
CA GLY A 103 10.16 13.38 14.33
C GLY A 103 10.93 12.25 15.01
N ALA A 104 10.25 11.18 15.42
CA ALA A 104 10.92 10.03 16.02
C ALA A 104 11.86 9.34 15.02
N PHE A 105 11.43 9.11 13.78
CA PHE A 105 12.28 8.52 12.75
C PHE A 105 13.44 9.43 12.35
N PHE A 106 13.21 10.72 12.24
CA PHE A 106 14.27 11.71 12.01
C PHE A 106 15.33 11.68 13.11
N LEU A 107 14.91 11.57 14.36
CA LEU A 107 15.81 11.44 15.50
C LEU A 107 16.63 10.14 15.41
N PHE A 108 16.00 9.01 15.10
CA PHE A 108 16.69 7.73 14.89
C PHE A 108 17.68 7.79 13.73
N GLU A 109 17.32 8.44 12.63
CA GLU A 109 18.21 8.63 11.48
C GLU A 109 19.43 9.47 11.88
N ARG A 110 19.24 10.52 12.67
CA ARG A 110 20.33 11.40 13.11
C ARG A 110 21.26 10.74 14.14
N LEU A 111 20.73 9.86 14.98
CA LEU A 111 21.50 9.09 15.93
C LEU A 111 22.27 7.91 15.26
N GLY A 112 22.14 7.73 13.95
CA GLY A 112 22.84 6.70 13.18
C GLY A 112 22.47 5.26 13.56
N ARG A 113 21.37 5.07 14.29
CA ARG A 113 20.91 3.74 14.66
C ARG A 113 20.14 3.11 13.51
N PRO A 114 20.44 1.84 13.13
CA PRO A 114 19.67 1.15 12.12
C PRO A 114 18.23 0.98 12.61
N ILE A 115 17.27 1.51 11.85
CA ILE A 115 15.85 1.31 12.14
C ILE A 115 15.50 -0.12 11.75
N ARG A 116 15.28 -0.97 12.73
CA ARG A 116 14.78 -2.33 12.51
C ARG A 116 13.27 -2.28 12.32
N ALA A 117 12.72 -3.17 11.49
CA ALA A 117 11.26 -3.30 11.32
C ALA A 117 10.53 -3.46 12.67
N GLU A 118 11.17 -4.15 13.62
CA GLU A 118 10.70 -4.32 15.00
C GLU A 118 10.54 -2.99 15.76
N ALA A 119 11.46 -2.04 15.55
CA ALA A 119 11.36 -0.71 16.17
C ALA A 119 10.16 0.09 15.63
N VAL A 120 9.80 -0.10 14.37
CA VAL A 120 8.60 0.49 13.78
C VAL A 120 7.35 -0.08 14.44
N LEU A 121 7.30 -1.39 14.65
CA LEU A 121 6.18 -2.05 15.31
C LEU A 121 6.01 -1.55 16.75
N ILE A 122 7.10 -1.45 17.50
CA ILE A 122 7.11 -0.91 18.87
C ILE A 122 6.65 0.55 18.87
N PHE A 123 7.15 1.35 17.93
CA PHE A 123 6.76 2.76 17.80
C PHE A 123 5.28 2.90 17.40
N PHE A 124 4.82 2.07 16.47
CA PHE A 124 3.41 2.03 16.07
C PHE A 124 2.51 1.62 17.24
N ALA A 125 2.94 0.65 18.04
CA ALA A 125 2.25 0.26 19.27
C ALA A 125 2.16 1.42 20.28
N ALA A 126 3.17 2.28 20.35
CA ALA A 126 3.15 3.47 21.20
C ALA A 126 2.22 4.59 20.67
N VAL A 127 2.03 4.67 19.36
CA VAL A 127 1.14 5.67 18.72
C VAL A 127 -0.32 5.20 18.71
N LEU A 128 -0.58 3.89 18.72
CA LEU A 128 -1.94 3.32 18.76
C LEU A 128 -2.81 3.88 19.89
N PRO A 129 -2.34 4.01 21.15
CA PRO A 129 -3.13 4.61 22.21
C PRO A 129 -3.57 6.04 21.91
N PHE A 130 -2.70 6.83 21.27
CA PHE A 130 -3.04 8.19 20.87
C PHE A 130 -4.12 8.20 19.76
N LEU A 131 -3.97 7.33 18.77
CA LEU A 131 -4.98 7.16 17.72
C LEU A 131 -6.30 6.65 18.29
N PHE A 132 -6.25 5.74 19.25
CA PHE A 132 -7.42 5.25 19.97
C PHE A 132 -8.14 6.36 20.71
N LEU A 133 -7.41 7.17 21.50
CA LEU A 133 -7.98 8.30 22.22
C LEU A 133 -8.60 9.31 21.25
N TYR A 134 -7.93 9.59 20.13
CA TYR A 134 -8.46 10.48 19.12
C TYR A 134 -9.74 9.92 18.48
N GLY A 135 -9.76 8.63 18.16
CA GLY A 135 -10.94 7.95 17.67
C GLY A 135 -12.13 8.08 18.62
N GLN A 136 -11.88 8.10 19.94
CA GLN A 136 -12.91 8.35 20.93
C GLN A 136 -13.52 9.76 20.82
N PHE A 137 -12.69 10.78 20.63
CA PHE A 137 -13.17 12.15 20.47
C PHE A 137 -13.92 12.38 19.16
N VAL A 138 -13.56 11.66 18.10
CA VAL A 138 -14.16 11.82 16.77
C VAL A 138 -15.36 10.91 16.58
N TYR A 139 -15.23 9.64 16.95
CA TYR A 139 -16.28 8.63 16.71
C TYR A 139 -17.21 8.45 17.89
N GLY A 140 -16.79 8.78 19.12
CA GLY A 140 -17.56 8.53 20.34
C GLY A 140 -17.79 7.04 20.65
N ASP A 141 -17.16 6.14 19.89
CA ASP A 141 -17.32 4.68 19.98
C ASP A 141 -15.98 3.99 20.15
N TYR A 142 -15.81 3.33 21.30
CA TYR A 142 -14.58 2.60 21.65
C TYR A 142 -14.33 1.40 20.75
N ILE A 143 -15.37 0.71 20.30
CA ILE A 143 -15.25 -0.46 19.45
C ILE A 143 -14.77 -0.05 18.08
N LYS A 144 -15.36 0.98 17.49
CA LYS A 144 -14.97 1.53 16.20
C LYS A 144 -13.52 2.02 16.23
N SER A 145 -13.14 2.77 17.26
CA SER A 145 -11.75 3.22 17.47
C SER A 145 -10.75 2.08 17.55
N ALA A 146 -11.08 1.04 18.32
CA ALA A 146 -10.21 -0.13 18.44
C ALA A 146 -10.05 -0.88 17.11
N LEU A 147 -11.14 -1.04 16.36
CA LEU A 147 -11.12 -1.68 15.05
C LEU A 147 -10.27 -0.88 14.04
N VAL A 148 -10.46 0.43 13.97
CA VAL A 148 -9.67 1.32 13.09
C VAL A 148 -8.18 1.23 13.46
N SER A 149 -7.84 1.25 14.74
CA SER A 149 -6.46 1.11 15.21
C SER A 149 -5.84 -0.25 14.84
N LEU A 150 -6.62 -1.33 14.93
CA LEU A 150 -6.19 -2.67 14.53
C LEU A 150 -5.96 -2.76 13.02
N VAL A 151 -6.87 -2.21 12.23
CA VAL A 151 -6.76 -2.16 10.75
C VAL A 151 -5.53 -1.35 10.34
N LEU A 152 -5.33 -0.19 10.95
CA LEU A 152 -4.16 0.66 10.71
C LEU A 152 -2.85 -0.10 11.00
N PHE A 153 -2.79 -0.83 12.10
CA PHE A 153 -1.66 -1.67 12.44
C PHE A 153 -1.41 -2.75 11.39
N GLY A 154 -2.46 -3.47 10.97
CA GLY A 154 -2.38 -4.48 9.90
C GLY A 154 -1.92 -3.88 8.57
N LEU A 155 -2.44 -2.72 8.19
CA LEU A 155 -2.05 -2.01 6.96
C LEU A 155 -0.57 -1.60 6.97
N CYS A 156 0.00 -1.27 8.12
CA CYS A 156 1.43 -0.98 8.21
C CYS A 156 2.29 -2.16 7.75
N PHE A 157 1.93 -3.39 8.16
CA PHE A 157 2.63 -4.61 7.69
C PHE A 157 2.45 -4.82 6.19
N VAL A 158 1.24 -4.63 5.70
CA VAL A 158 0.92 -4.76 4.27
C VAL A 158 1.78 -3.79 3.45
N PHE A 159 1.83 -2.53 3.84
CA PHE A 159 2.63 -1.52 3.15
C PHE A 159 4.14 -1.75 3.28
N VAL A 160 4.63 -2.23 4.42
CA VAL A 160 6.05 -2.61 4.57
C VAL A 160 6.38 -3.75 3.60
N GLY A 161 5.53 -4.78 3.51
CA GLY A 161 5.71 -5.89 2.57
C GLY A 161 5.71 -5.42 1.10
N ALA A 162 4.72 -4.61 0.72
CA ALA A 162 4.60 -4.05 -0.62
C ALA A 162 5.78 -3.14 -1.00
N LEU A 163 6.17 -2.21 -0.12
CA LEU A 163 7.29 -1.31 -0.35
C LEU A 163 8.63 -2.04 -0.41
N ARG A 164 8.84 -3.06 0.41
CA ARG A 164 10.04 -3.91 0.31
C ARG A 164 10.11 -4.60 -1.04
N CYS A 165 9.01 -5.15 -1.51
CA CYS A 165 8.94 -5.75 -2.83
C CYS A 165 9.32 -4.73 -3.92
N LEU A 166 8.75 -3.53 -3.86
CA LEU A 166 8.93 -2.49 -4.85
C LEU A 166 10.34 -1.88 -4.83
N LEU A 167 10.92 -1.65 -3.64
CA LEU A 167 12.22 -0.98 -3.49
C LEU A 167 13.42 -1.92 -3.65
N TYR A 168 13.33 -3.16 -3.15
CA TYR A 168 14.49 -4.06 -3.08
C TYR A 168 14.49 -5.14 -4.16
N ARG A 169 13.37 -5.35 -4.86
CA ARG A 169 13.27 -6.35 -5.92
C ARG A 169 12.96 -5.77 -7.31
N ALA A 170 13.04 -4.46 -7.47
CA ALA A 170 12.93 -3.81 -8.77
C ALA A 170 13.95 -4.42 -9.76
N GLY A 171 13.47 -5.26 -10.67
CA GLY A 171 14.32 -6.01 -11.65
C GLY A 171 14.10 -7.52 -11.67
N ARG A 172 13.36 -8.11 -10.72
CA ARG A 172 12.96 -9.51 -10.78
C ARG A 172 11.52 -9.63 -11.29
N CYS A 173 11.36 -10.21 -12.47
CA CYS A 173 10.05 -10.40 -13.11
C CYS A 173 9.11 -11.40 -12.42
N ARG A 174 9.44 -11.94 -11.26
CA ARG A 174 8.62 -12.91 -10.53
C ARG A 174 8.50 -12.50 -9.07
N LEU A 175 7.29 -12.15 -8.68
CA LEU A 175 6.89 -11.95 -7.29
C LEU A 175 6.64 -13.31 -6.64
N ALA A 176 7.05 -13.45 -5.37
CA ALA A 176 6.60 -14.58 -4.57
C ALA A 176 5.09 -14.43 -4.26
N PRO A 177 4.35 -15.53 -4.01
CA PRO A 177 2.92 -15.45 -3.71
C PRO A 177 2.60 -14.49 -2.55
N GLU A 178 3.42 -14.48 -1.52
CA GLU A 178 3.29 -13.59 -0.36
C GLU A 178 3.43 -12.11 -0.75
N GLU A 179 4.38 -11.80 -1.63
CA GLU A 179 4.62 -10.43 -2.12
C GLU A 179 3.46 -9.94 -2.99
N LEU A 180 2.86 -10.84 -3.77
CA LEU A 180 1.69 -10.54 -4.58
C LEU A 180 0.48 -10.20 -3.70
N VAL A 181 0.32 -10.91 -2.57
CA VAL A 181 -0.74 -10.59 -1.58
C VAL A 181 -0.51 -9.22 -0.96
N PHE A 182 0.71 -8.90 -0.53
CA PHE A 182 1.01 -7.58 0.05
C PHE A 182 0.80 -6.45 -0.96
N CYS A 183 1.30 -6.61 -2.19
CA CYS A 183 1.10 -5.61 -3.24
C CYS A 183 -0.38 -5.48 -3.60
N GLY A 184 -1.10 -6.59 -3.73
CA GLY A 184 -2.53 -6.59 -4.02
C GLY A 184 -3.35 -5.90 -2.93
N ALA A 185 -3.09 -6.21 -1.66
CA ALA A 185 -3.78 -5.57 -0.54
C ALA A 185 -3.46 -4.06 -0.44
N ALA A 186 -2.22 -3.65 -0.72
CA ALA A 186 -1.84 -2.24 -0.75
C ALA A 186 -2.56 -1.48 -1.89
N ILE A 187 -2.64 -2.08 -3.09
CA ILE A 187 -3.37 -1.53 -4.23
C ILE A 187 -4.87 -1.44 -3.91
N ALA A 188 -5.45 -2.49 -3.33
CA ALA A 188 -6.86 -2.48 -2.96
C ALA A 188 -7.18 -1.40 -1.91
N ALA A 189 -6.35 -1.25 -0.88
CA ALA A 189 -6.52 -0.22 0.14
C ALA A 189 -6.46 1.20 -0.45
N THR A 190 -5.48 1.48 -1.33
CA THR A 190 -5.39 2.77 -2.04
C THR A 190 -6.52 2.95 -3.04
N GLY A 191 -6.98 1.87 -3.66
CA GLY A 191 -8.10 1.85 -4.60
C GLY A 191 -9.43 2.23 -3.95
N ILE A 192 -9.69 1.82 -2.71
CA ILE A 192 -10.88 2.25 -1.94
C ILE A 192 -10.90 3.78 -1.80
N GLY A 193 -9.79 4.36 -1.38
CA GLY A 193 -9.68 5.81 -1.28
C GLY A 193 -9.80 6.54 -2.62
N MET A 194 -9.25 5.95 -3.68
CA MET A 194 -9.37 6.48 -5.03
C MET A 194 -10.82 6.44 -5.54
N TYR A 195 -11.56 5.35 -5.25
CA TYR A 195 -12.99 5.23 -5.57
C TYR A 195 -13.81 6.32 -4.89
N ASN A 196 -13.59 6.54 -3.59
CA ASN A 196 -14.30 7.56 -2.82
C ASN A 196 -13.92 8.99 -3.23
N CYS A 197 -12.66 9.23 -3.61
CA CYS A 197 -12.17 10.54 -4.01
C CYS A 197 -12.60 10.95 -5.43
N LEU A 198 -12.49 10.04 -6.40
CA LEU A 198 -12.71 10.33 -7.81
C LEU A 198 -14.12 9.94 -8.32
N GLY A 199 -14.83 9.14 -7.54
CA GLY A 199 -16.11 8.55 -7.91
C GLY A 199 -15.99 7.24 -8.67
N SER A 200 -17.10 6.47 -8.70
CA SER A 200 -17.14 5.11 -9.25
C SER A 200 -16.70 5.03 -10.71
N TYR A 201 -17.26 5.87 -11.57
CA TYR A 201 -17.00 5.81 -13.02
C TYR A 201 -15.53 6.06 -13.37
N VAL A 202 -14.90 7.03 -12.70
CA VAL A 202 -13.49 7.37 -12.97
C VAL A 202 -12.58 6.25 -12.49
N TYR A 203 -12.86 5.73 -11.29
CA TYR A 203 -12.11 4.59 -10.75
C TYR A 203 -12.22 3.36 -11.64
N GLU A 204 -13.45 2.99 -12.05
CA GLU A 204 -13.70 1.85 -12.95
C GLU A 204 -12.93 1.98 -14.27
N GLY A 205 -12.96 3.17 -14.88
CA GLY A 205 -12.20 3.44 -16.10
C GLY A 205 -10.70 3.23 -15.94
N ILE A 206 -10.12 3.74 -14.84
CA ILE A 206 -8.69 3.56 -14.54
C ILE A 206 -8.37 2.10 -14.23
N ALA A 207 -9.20 1.43 -13.43
CA ALA A 207 -9.03 0.04 -13.06
C ALA A 207 -9.11 -0.90 -14.27
N LEU A 208 -10.05 -0.66 -15.20
CA LEU A 208 -10.14 -1.41 -16.46
C LEU A 208 -8.94 -1.17 -17.37
N ALA A 209 -8.46 0.06 -17.49
CA ALA A 209 -7.25 0.37 -18.25
C ALA A 209 -6.01 -0.30 -17.65
N ALA A 210 -5.86 -0.26 -16.33
CA ALA A 210 -4.78 -0.95 -15.62
C ALA A 210 -4.87 -2.48 -15.80
N LEU A 211 -6.07 -3.06 -15.73
CA LEU A 211 -6.30 -4.48 -15.96
C LEU A 211 -5.95 -4.89 -17.39
N LEU A 212 -6.31 -4.08 -18.39
CA LEU A 212 -5.93 -4.31 -19.79
C LEU A 212 -4.40 -4.38 -19.92
N LEU A 213 -3.70 -3.42 -19.30
CA LEU A 213 -2.24 -3.40 -19.29
C LEU A 213 -1.67 -4.66 -18.63
N CYS A 214 -2.25 -5.09 -17.50
CA CYS A 214 -1.85 -6.32 -16.83
C CYS A 214 -2.09 -7.56 -17.71
N CYS A 215 -3.20 -7.64 -18.45
CA CYS A 215 -3.48 -8.75 -19.38
C CYS A 215 -2.45 -8.83 -20.52
N VAL A 216 -1.90 -7.68 -20.96
CA VAL A 216 -0.87 -7.63 -22.01
C VAL A 216 0.52 -7.97 -21.48
N LEU A 217 0.87 -7.47 -20.29
CA LEU A 217 2.22 -7.55 -19.74
C LEU A 217 2.46 -8.79 -18.87
N LEU A 218 1.44 -9.29 -18.17
CA LEU A 218 1.57 -10.36 -17.20
C LEU A 218 1.15 -11.73 -17.78
N ARG A 219 1.41 -12.77 -17.00
CA ARG A 219 0.88 -14.11 -17.29
C ARG A 219 -0.62 -14.15 -17.02
N SER A 220 -1.30 -15.07 -17.69
CA SER A 220 -2.77 -15.21 -17.57
C SER A 220 -3.25 -15.41 -16.13
N SER A 221 -2.52 -16.17 -15.31
CA SER A 221 -2.85 -16.38 -13.88
C SER A 221 -2.77 -15.07 -13.08
N ASP A 222 -1.70 -14.30 -13.32
CA ASP A 222 -1.42 -13.07 -12.58
C ASP A 222 -2.39 -11.95 -13.00
N ALA A 223 -2.78 -11.92 -14.29
CA ALA A 223 -3.78 -11.00 -14.79
C ALA A 223 -5.17 -11.27 -14.17
N VAL A 224 -5.55 -12.54 -13.98
CA VAL A 224 -6.81 -12.88 -13.28
C VAL A 224 -6.74 -12.45 -11.80
N LEU A 225 -5.61 -12.63 -11.13
CA LEU A 225 -5.43 -12.11 -9.76
C LEU A 225 -5.53 -10.57 -9.72
N CYS A 226 -4.96 -9.87 -10.70
CA CYS A 226 -5.10 -8.41 -10.81
C CYS A 226 -6.58 -8.00 -10.99
N SER A 227 -7.39 -8.78 -11.72
CA SER A 227 -8.82 -8.47 -11.86
C SER A 227 -9.56 -8.50 -10.53
N LEU A 228 -9.22 -9.45 -9.65
CA LEU A 228 -9.77 -9.50 -8.30
C LEU A 228 -9.32 -8.29 -7.47
N VAL A 229 -8.04 -7.94 -7.52
CA VAL A 229 -7.49 -6.80 -6.77
C VAL A 229 -8.14 -5.48 -7.19
N PHE A 230 -8.30 -5.23 -8.49
CA PHE A 230 -8.91 -3.99 -8.99
C PHE A 230 -10.42 -3.89 -8.79
N SER A 231 -11.13 -5.03 -8.75
CA SER A 231 -12.57 -5.04 -8.48
C SER A 231 -12.93 -4.93 -6.99
N LEU A 232 -12.00 -5.27 -6.10
CA LEU A 232 -12.22 -5.33 -4.67
C LEU A 232 -12.68 -3.98 -4.07
N PRO A 233 -12.08 -2.82 -4.42
CA PRO A 233 -12.53 -1.51 -3.96
C PRO A 233 -13.99 -1.21 -4.32
N ILE A 234 -14.40 -1.53 -5.56
CA ILE A 234 -15.78 -1.32 -6.01
C ILE A 234 -16.72 -2.19 -5.18
N SER A 235 -16.43 -3.49 -5.09
CA SER A 235 -17.26 -4.43 -4.35
C SER A 235 -17.38 -4.07 -2.85
N VAL A 236 -16.32 -3.57 -2.24
CA VAL A 236 -16.33 -3.12 -0.83
C VAL A 236 -17.18 -1.87 -0.66
N CYS A 237 -16.98 -0.85 -1.51
CA CYS A 237 -17.73 0.41 -1.41
C CYS A 237 -19.22 0.21 -1.72
N GLU A 238 -19.54 -0.55 -2.77
CA GLU A 238 -20.94 -0.89 -3.10
C GLU A 238 -21.60 -1.74 -2.02
N SER A 239 -20.88 -2.71 -1.44
CA SER A 239 -21.41 -3.51 -0.33
C SER A 239 -21.66 -2.67 0.92
N ALA A 240 -20.80 -1.70 1.21
CA ALA A 240 -20.99 -0.78 2.31
C ALA A 240 -22.22 0.12 2.08
N ALA A 241 -22.39 0.65 0.86
CA ALA A 241 -23.52 1.49 0.50
C ALA A 241 -24.86 0.73 0.48
N ALA A 242 -24.87 -0.52 0.00
CA ALA A 242 -26.07 -1.35 -0.08
C ALA A 242 -26.42 -2.10 1.21
N ALA A 243 -25.52 -2.08 2.21
CA ALA A 243 -25.57 -2.92 3.42
C ALA A 243 -25.76 -4.42 3.11
N ALA A 244 -25.33 -4.86 1.92
CA ALA A 244 -25.42 -6.23 1.43
C ALA A 244 -24.21 -6.55 0.54
N PRO A 245 -23.70 -7.79 0.54
CA PRO A 245 -22.55 -8.15 -0.27
C PRO A 245 -22.84 -8.00 -1.77
N GLN A 246 -22.04 -7.18 -2.45
CA GLN A 246 -22.10 -6.94 -3.89
C GLN A 246 -20.85 -7.53 -4.58
N LEU A 247 -21.08 -8.55 -5.41
CA LEU A 247 -20.01 -9.23 -6.16
C LEU A 247 -20.11 -9.02 -7.67
N THR A 248 -21.03 -8.19 -8.13
CA THR A 248 -21.28 -7.93 -9.55
C THR A 248 -20.07 -7.35 -10.25
N ALA A 249 -19.40 -6.38 -9.63
CA ALA A 249 -18.18 -5.79 -10.15
C ALA A 249 -17.05 -6.82 -10.26
N THR A 250 -16.86 -7.67 -9.24
CA THR A 250 -15.85 -8.74 -9.28
C THR A 250 -16.10 -9.70 -10.44
N ALA A 251 -17.33 -10.14 -10.64
CA ALA A 251 -17.69 -11.01 -11.76
C ALA A 251 -17.43 -10.34 -13.12
N ALA A 252 -17.80 -9.07 -13.27
CA ALA A 252 -17.56 -8.30 -14.49
C ALA A 252 -16.07 -8.14 -14.81
N PHE A 253 -15.23 -7.83 -13.83
CA PHE A 253 -13.78 -7.69 -14.01
C PHE A 253 -13.10 -9.02 -14.38
N VAL A 254 -13.49 -10.11 -13.74
CA VAL A 254 -12.98 -11.46 -14.07
C VAL A 254 -13.39 -11.85 -15.48
N LEU A 255 -14.65 -11.61 -15.87
CA LEU A 255 -15.13 -11.87 -17.21
C LEU A 255 -14.38 -11.04 -18.26
N TYR A 256 -14.16 -9.76 -17.99
CA TYR A 256 -13.39 -8.86 -18.85
C TYR A 256 -11.95 -9.38 -19.05
N ALA A 257 -11.26 -9.75 -17.96
CA ALA A 257 -9.92 -10.34 -18.04
C ALA A 257 -9.91 -11.63 -18.88
N ALA A 258 -10.90 -12.50 -18.69
CA ALA A 258 -11.03 -13.76 -19.45
C ALA A 258 -11.24 -13.50 -20.95
N LEU A 259 -12.09 -12.54 -21.31
CA LEU A 259 -12.34 -12.16 -22.71
C LEU A 259 -11.09 -11.58 -23.38
N VAL A 260 -10.39 -10.65 -22.70
CA VAL A 260 -9.15 -10.05 -23.23
C VAL A 260 -8.07 -11.11 -23.42
N LEU A 261 -7.85 -11.99 -22.42
CA LEU A 261 -6.87 -13.07 -22.52
C LEU A 261 -7.23 -14.08 -23.60
N GLY A 262 -8.51 -14.39 -23.77
CA GLY A 262 -9.02 -15.25 -24.85
C GLY A 262 -8.75 -14.65 -26.23
N GLY A 263 -9.05 -13.35 -26.42
CA GLY A 263 -8.77 -12.62 -27.65
C GLY A 263 -7.29 -12.54 -28.00
N LEU A 264 -6.43 -12.26 -27.00
CA LEU A 264 -4.97 -12.23 -27.17
C LEU A 264 -4.40 -13.60 -27.56
N ARG A 265 -5.00 -14.70 -27.11
CA ARG A 265 -4.60 -16.06 -27.48
C ARG A 265 -5.09 -16.44 -28.88
N ALA A 266 -6.33 -16.09 -29.23
CA ALA A 266 -6.90 -16.35 -30.55
C ALA A 266 -6.12 -15.63 -31.67
N GLY A 267 -5.65 -14.40 -31.42
CA GLY A 267 -4.80 -13.65 -32.37
C GLY A 267 -3.38 -14.20 -32.56
N LYS A 268 -2.94 -15.15 -31.71
CA LYS A 268 -1.62 -15.83 -31.80
C LYS A 268 -1.67 -17.19 -32.48
N VAL A 269 -2.84 -17.66 -32.92
CA VAL A 269 -2.94 -18.90 -33.68
C VAL A 269 -2.41 -18.61 -35.10
N PRO A 270 -1.25 -19.19 -35.50
CA PRO A 270 -0.77 -19.02 -36.87
C PRO A 270 -1.80 -19.68 -37.82
N ALA A 271 -2.12 -18.96 -38.90
CA ALA A 271 -2.95 -19.47 -39.97
C ALA A 271 -2.25 -20.66 -40.70
#